data_e39588ddda1135e969460ed8af4d24a0
#
_entry.id   e39588ddda1135e969460ed8af4d24a0
#
_cell.length_a   1.000
_cell.length_b   1.000
_cell.length_c   1.000
_cell.angle_alpha   90.00
_cell.angle_beta   90.00
_cell.angle_gamma   90.00
#
_symmetry.space_group_name_H-M   'P 1'
#
loop_
_entity.id
_entity.type
_entity.pdbx_description
1 polymer ?
#
loop_
_entity_poly.entity_id
_entity_poly.type
_entity_poly.pdbx_seq_one_letter_code
_entity_poly.pdbx_strand_id
1 'polypeptide(L)'
;PPYIAETSGRRSETRHADLSKREREVTLAEWVEAMLYWVKERGNISIIHRADRLHEIIDLLVPRVGDIRVCPVWPKQGRNANRVLVQGRREARAGLTLGPGITVRDDHDAITPEMEAIQRDGRGLVF
;
A
#
# COMPACT_ATOMS: atom_id res chain seq x y z
N PRO A 1 8.18 7.42 -0.49
CA PRO A 1 7.48 6.32 0.17
C PRO A 1 8.28 5.03 0.17
N PRO A 2 8.04 4.14 1.12
CA PRO A 2 8.76 2.86 1.20
C PRO A 2 8.63 2.03 -0.07
N TYR A 3 7.51 2.15 -0.73
CA TYR A 3 7.27 1.42 -1.96
C TYR A 3 8.30 1.77 -3.03
N ILE A 4 8.58 3.04 -3.19
CA ILE A 4 9.56 3.51 -4.18
C ILE A 4 10.96 3.05 -3.81
N ALA A 5 11.32 3.14 -2.54
CA ALA A 5 12.61 2.67 -2.06
C ALA A 5 12.78 1.18 -2.32
N GLU A 6 11.73 0.43 -2.09
CA GLU A 6 11.72 -1.00 -2.34
C GLU A 6 11.89 -1.33 -3.81
N THR A 7 11.23 -0.56 -4.67
CA THR A 7 11.34 -0.75 -6.10
C THR A 7 12.76 -0.50 -6.59
N SER A 8 13.40 0.52 -6.09
CA SER A 8 14.78 0.78 -6.49
C SER A 8 15.72 -0.31 -6.04
N GLY A 9 15.39 -1.01 -4.97
CA GLY A 9 16.20 -2.10 -4.46
C GLY A 9 16.29 -3.30 -5.37
N ARG A 10 15.37 -3.45 -6.31
CA ARG A 10 15.38 -4.61 -7.20
C ARG A 10 16.62 -4.74 -8.06
N ARG A 11 17.38 -3.67 -8.21
CA ARG A 11 18.62 -3.70 -8.97
C ARG A 11 19.78 -4.25 -8.19
N SER A 12 19.57 -4.52 -6.93
CA SER A 12 20.64 -4.94 -6.04
C SER A 12 21.24 -6.25 -6.46
N GLU A 13 22.53 -6.35 -6.24
CA GLU A 13 23.23 -7.59 -6.42
C GLU A 13 22.77 -8.60 -5.39
N THR A 14 22.95 -9.87 -5.70
CA THR A 14 22.58 -10.95 -4.79
C THR A 14 23.19 -10.78 -3.42
N ARG A 15 24.45 -10.35 -3.37
CA ARG A 15 25.15 -10.17 -2.11
C ARG A 15 24.49 -9.15 -1.19
N HIS A 16 23.70 -8.26 -1.76
CA HIS A 16 23.02 -7.22 -1.00
C HIS A 16 21.59 -7.56 -0.66
N ALA A 17 21.10 -8.71 -1.13
CA ALA A 17 19.68 -9.04 -1.00
C ALA A 17 19.21 -9.02 0.46
N ASP A 18 19.95 -9.68 1.35
CA ASP A 18 19.56 -9.73 2.76
C ASP A 18 19.66 -8.37 3.43
N LEU A 19 20.70 -7.66 3.12
CA LEU A 19 20.90 -6.32 3.69
C LEU A 19 19.81 -5.36 3.22
N SER A 20 19.51 -5.40 1.93
CA SER A 20 18.45 -4.56 1.36
C SER A 20 17.10 -4.89 1.97
N LYS A 21 16.83 -6.15 2.20
CA LYS A 21 15.58 -6.57 2.81
C LYS A 21 15.45 -6.03 4.23
N ARG A 22 16.54 -6.09 4.98
CA ARG A 22 16.58 -5.56 6.34
C ARG A 22 16.40 -4.06 6.34
N GLU A 23 17.04 -3.39 5.40
CA GLU A 23 16.92 -1.94 5.25
C GLU A 23 15.49 -1.55 4.90
N ARG A 24 14.82 -2.33 4.07
CA ARG A 24 13.44 -2.04 3.72
C ARG A 24 12.51 -2.14 4.94
N GLU A 25 12.74 -3.11 5.81
CA GLU A 25 11.95 -3.22 7.02
C GLU A 25 12.13 -2.01 7.94
N VAL A 26 13.38 -1.63 8.13
CA VAL A 26 13.69 -0.42 8.91
C VAL A 26 13.14 0.80 8.21
N THR A 27 13.31 0.87 6.91
CA THR A 27 12.81 2.00 6.12
C THR A 27 11.29 2.13 6.21
N LEU A 28 10.57 1.02 6.20
CA LEU A 28 9.12 1.08 6.32
C LEU A 28 8.72 1.68 7.66
N ALA A 29 9.31 1.20 8.75
CA ALA A 29 9.01 1.74 10.07
C ALA A 29 9.38 3.22 10.15
N GLU A 30 10.54 3.60 9.64
CA GLU A 30 10.99 4.99 9.63
C GLU A 30 10.08 5.86 8.78
N TRP A 31 9.64 5.35 7.63
CA TRP A 31 8.73 6.09 6.76
C TRP A 31 7.40 6.34 7.46
N VAL A 32 6.86 5.32 8.11
CA VAL A 32 5.60 5.48 8.82
C VAL A 32 5.74 6.50 9.94
N GLU A 33 6.83 6.42 10.70
CA GLU A 33 7.10 7.40 11.75
C GLU A 33 7.21 8.80 11.19
N ALA A 34 7.93 8.96 10.08
CA ALA A 34 8.09 10.26 9.44
C ALA A 34 6.77 10.80 8.93
N MET A 35 5.97 9.94 8.31
CA MET A 35 4.66 10.34 7.81
C MET A 35 3.76 10.79 8.95
N LEU A 36 3.77 10.05 10.05
CA LEU A 36 2.96 10.41 11.20
C LEU A 36 3.42 11.70 11.86
N TYR A 37 4.71 11.95 11.83
CA TYR A 37 5.27 13.19 12.36
C TYR A 37 4.81 14.40 11.54
N TRP A 38 4.77 14.27 10.22
CA TRP A 38 4.44 15.39 9.35
C TRP A 38 2.95 15.57 9.10
N VAL A 39 2.14 14.54 9.35
CA VAL A 39 0.71 14.63 9.12
C VAL A 39 0.06 15.40 10.26
N LYS A 40 -0.73 16.38 9.89
CA LYS A 40 -1.47 17.18 10.86
C LYS A 40 -2.56 16.33 11.51
N GLU A 41 -3.01 16.78 12.67
CA GLU A 41 -4.15 16.20 13.35
C GLU A 41 -5.30 16.00 12.36
N ARG A 42 -5.86 14.79 12.34
CA ARG A 42 -6.93 14.39 11.41
C ARG A 42 -6.51 14.34 9.94
N GLY A 43 -5.23 14.48 9.66
CA GLY A 43 -4.74 14.30 8.30
C GLY A 43 -4.73 12.84 7.89
N ASN A 44 -4.70 12.61 6.59
CA ASN A 44 -4.67 11.26 6.02
C ASN A 44 -3.26 10.87 5.65
N ILE A 45 -2.97 9.58 5.78
CA ILE A 45 -1.77 9.01 5.19
C ILE A 45 -2.17 7.86 4.28
N SER A 46 -1.39 7.66 3.23
CA SER A 46 -1.63 6.57 2.28
C SER A 46 -0.32 5.88 1.96
N ILE A 47 -0.36 4.56 1.95
CA ILE A 47 0.81 3.74 1.68
C ILE A 47 0.45 2.71 0.63
N ILE A 48 1.25 2.61 -0.42
CA ILE A 48 1.15 1.51 -1.39
C ILE A 48 2.34 0.59 -1.12
N HIS A 49 2.06 -0.68 -0.96
CA HIS A 49 3.10 -1.64 -0.65
C HIS A 49 2.72 -3.03 -1.12
N ARG A 50 3.63 -3.96 -0.97
CA ARG A 50 3.36 -5.36 -1.26
C ARG A 50 2.30 -5.89 -0.30
N ALA A 51 1.39 -6.68 -0.83
CA ALA A 51 0.31 -7.24 -0.03
C ALA A 51 0.83 -8.15 1.11
N ASP A 52 1.96 -8.81 0.89
CA ASP A 52 2.52 -9.71 1.89
C ASP A 52 3.14 -8.98 3.08
N ARG A 53 3.20 -7.67 3.04
CA ARG A 53 3.68 -6.83 4.15
C ARG A 53 2.54 -6.09 4.86
N LEU A 54 1.29 -6.41 4.50
CA LEU A 54 0.15 -5.70 5.06
C LEU A 54 0.10 -5.76 6.58
N HIS A 55 0.41 -6.91 7.16
CA HIS A 55 0.38 -7.07 8.62
C HIS A 55 1.33 -6.12 9.33
N GLU A 56 2.50 -5.87 8.74
CA GLU A 56 3.45 -4.93 9.32
C GLU A 56 2.95 -3.50 9.23
N ILE A 57 2.33 -3.16 8.10
CA ILE A 57 1.78 -1.82 7.91
C ILE A 57 0.67 -1.57 8.94
N ILE A 58 -0.22 -2.53 9.11
CA ILE A 58 -1.30 -2.41 10.07
C ILE A 58 -0.76 -2.27 11.50
N ASP A 59 0.23 -3.07 11.84
CA ASP A 59 0.86 -2.98 13.17
C ASP A 59 1.44 -1.60 13.44
N LEU A 60 2.04 -0.99 12.43
CA LEU A 60 2.64 0.33 12.59
C LEU A 60 1.59 1.43 12.67
N LEU A 61 0.46 1.26 11.99
CA LEU A 61 -0.55 2.30 11.90
C LEU A 61 -1.57 2.27 13.05
N VAL A 62 -1.97 1.07 13.47
CA VAL A 62 -3.09 0.92 14.41
C VAL A 62 -2.96 1.78 15.66
N PRO A 63 -1.78 1.90 16.31
CA PRO A 63 -1.69 2.71 17.51
C PRO A 63 -1.92 4.21 17.29
N ARG A 64 -1.85 4.68 16.07
CA ARG A 64 -1.80 6.12 15.79
C ARG A 64 -2.84 6.64 14.83
N VAL A 65 -3.43 5.77 14.02
CA VAL A 65 -4.42 6.17 13.03
C VAL A 65 -5.64 5.27 13.16
N GLY A 66 -6.77 5.80 12.72
CA GLY A 66 -7.99 5.02 12.63
C GLY A 66 -8.61 5.24 11.26
N ASP A 67 -9.84 4.76 11.10
CA ASP A 67 -10.53 4.78 9.82
C ASP A 67 -9.61 4.23 8.73
N ILE A 68 -8.94 3.13 9.06
CA ILE A 68 -8.00 2.51 8.14
C ILE A 68 -8.79 1.83 7.03
N ARG A 69 -8.41 2.10 5.80
CA ARG A 69 -9.05 1.51 4.63
C ARG A 69 -8.00 0.78 3.82
N VAL A 70 -8.29 -0.47 3.52
CA VAL A 70 -7.38 -1.33 2.76
C VAL A 70 -8.00 -1.63 1.42
N CYS A 71 -7.29 -1.27 0.36
CA CYS A 71 -7.71 -1.51 -1.00
C CYS A 71 -6.73 -2.49 -1.64
N PRO A 72 -7.09 -3.77 -1.75
CA PRO A 72 -6.19 -4.72 -2.41
C PRO A 72 -6.13 -4.45 -3.92
N VAL A 73 -4.98 -4.73 -4.49
CA VAL A 73 -4.79 -4.62 -5.94
C VAL A 73 -4.54 -6.01 -6.47
N TRP A 74 -5.48 -6.50 -7.27
CA TRP A 74 -5.45 -7.84 -7.83
C TRP A 74 -4.79 -7.75 -9.22
N PRO A 75 -3.67 -8.44 -9.45
CA PRO A 75 -3.03 -8.35 -10.76
C PRO A 75 -3.90 -8.95 -11.86
N LYS A 76 -4.67 -9.95 -11.50
CA LYS A 76 -5.54 -10.63 -12.44
C LYS A 76 -6.70 -11.25 -11.66
N GLN A 77 -7.86 -11.28 -12.30
CA GLN A 77 -9.02 -11.93 -11.73
C GLN A 77 -8.71 -13.36 -11.32
N GLY A 78 -9.11 -13.74 -10.13
CA GLY A 78 -8.88 -15.08 -9.60
C GLY A 78 -7.51 -15.32 -8.99
N ARG A 79 -6.63 -14.33 -9.02
CA ARG A 79 -5.31 -14.42 -8.39
C ARG A 79 -5.29 -13.67 -7.08
N ASN A 80 -4.32 -13.98 -6.24
CA ASN A 80 -4.15 -13.23 -4.99
C ASN A 80 -3.73 -11.81 -5.28
N ALA A 81 -4.15 -10.89 -4.43
CA ALA A 81 -3.66 -9.52 -4.51
C ALA A 81 -2.16 -9.49 -4.24
N ASN A 82 -1.43 -8.70 -5.00
CA ASN A 82 0.02 -8.57 -4.81
C ASN A 82 0.43 -7.20 -4.28
N ARG A 83 -0.47 -6.24 -4.30
CA ARG A 83 -0.24 -4.91 -3.74
C ARG A 83 -1.45 -4.51 -2.90
N VAL A 84 -1.22 -3.61 -1.97
CA VAL A 84 -2.29 -3.01 -1.19
C VAL A 84 -2.08 -1.50 -1.14
N LEU A 85 -3.18 -0.78 -1.14
CA LEU A 85 -3.19 0.63 -0.83
C LEU A 85 -3.87 0.76 0.52
N VAL A 86 -3.16 1.30 1.49
CA VAL A 86 -3.65 1.46 2.85
C VAL A 86 -3.75 2.94 3.16
N GLN A 87 -4.92 3.36 3.59
CA GLN A 87 -5.15 4.74 3.96
C GLN A 87 -5.65 4.80 5.40
N GLY A 88 -5.16 5.78 6.15
CA GLY A 88 -5.62 5.99 7.50
C GLY A 88 -5.69 7.45 7.82
N ARG A 89 -6.44 7.80 8.86
CA ARG A 89 -6.57 9.17 9.33
C ARG A 89 -6.00 9.25 10.73
N ARG A 90 -5.10 10.19 10.93
CA ARG A 90 -4.48 10.38 12.24
C ARG A 90 -5.53 10.77 13.27
N GLU A 91 -5.47 10.09 14.40
CA GLU A 91 -6.34 10.33 15.55
C GLU A 91 -7.82 10.02 15.31
N ALA A 92 -8.17 9.42 14.18
CA ALA A 92 -9.51 8.89 14.00
C ALA A 92 -9.69 7.63 14.83
N ARG A 93 -10.94 7.30 15.14
CA ARG A 93 -11.24 6.14 15.99
C ARG A 93 -12.11 5.10 15.32
N ALA A 94 -12.50 5.34 14.09
CA ALA A 94 -13.29 4.36 13.35
C ALA A 94 -12.46 3.11 13.06
N GLY A 95 -13.13 1.99 12.92
CA GLY A 95 -12.46 0.73 12.67
C GLY A 95 -11.95 0.60 11.24
N LEU A 96 -11.38 -0.55 10.95
CA LEU A 96 -10.80 -0.84 9.65
C LEU A 96 -11.87 -1.26 8.66
N THR A 97 -11.75 -0.80 7.42
CA THR A 97 -12.61 -1.21 6.31
C THR A 97 -11.76 -1.93 5.27
N LEU A 98 -12.20 -3.11 4.88
CA LEU A 98 -11.55 -3.86 3.83
C LEU A 98 -12.35 -3.65 2.55
N GLY A 99 -11.81 -2.85 1.65
CA GLY A 99 -12.50 -2.49 0.42
C GLY A 99 -12.46 -3.58 -0.64
N PRO A 100 -13.25 -3.43 -1.70
CA PRO A 100 -13.29 -4.45 -2.76
C PRO A 100 -12.01 -4.53 -3.57
N GLY A 101 -11.26 -3.46 -3.61
CA GLY A 101 -10.02 -3.45 -4.34
C GLY A 101 -10.16 -3.19 -5.83
N ILE A 102 -9.06 -3.30 -6.53
CA ILE A 102 -8.98 -3.07 -7.96
C ILE A 102 -8.41 -4.31 -8.63
N THR A 103 -9.06 -4.79 -9.67
CA THR A 103 -8.55 -5.86 -10.51
C THR A 103 -7.93 -5.24 -11.76
N VAL A 104 -6.66 -5.53 -12.01
CA VAL A 104 -5.94 -4.92 -13.13
C VAL A 104 -6.31 -5.59 -14.44
N ARG A 105 -6.34 -6.92 -14.47
CA ARG A 105 -6.67 -7.67 -15.67
C ARG A 105 -7.77 -8.69 -15.39
N ASP A 106 -8.61 -8.91 -16.39
CA ASP A 106 -9.68 -9.90 -16.27
C ASP A 106 -9.15 -11.32 -16.57
N ASP A 107 -10.03 -12.30 -16.62
CA ASP A 107 -9.68 -13.69 -16.87
C ASP A 107 -9.18 -13.94 -18.29
N HIS A 108 -9.39 -12.99 -19.18
CA HIS A 108 -8.85 -13.03 -20.55
C HIS A 108 -7.56 -12.23 -20.70
N ASP A 109 -6.99 -11.81 -19.57
CA ASP A 109 -5.73 -11.05 -19.53
C ASP A 109 -5.86 -9.65 -20.15
N ALA A 110 -7.07 -9.13 -20.24
CA ALA A 110 -7.31 -7.78 -20.73
C ALA A 110 -7.44 -6.83 -19.54
N ILE A 111 -7.00 -5.59 -19.73
CA ILE A 111 -7.10 -4.57 -18.68
C ILE A 111 -8.58 -4.30 -18.41
N THR A 112 -8.96 -4.31 -17.13
CA THR A 112 -10.34 -4.08 -16.76
C THR A 112 -10.77 -2.65 -17.05
N PRO A 113 -12.06 -2.41 -17.31
CA PRO A 113 -12.56 -1.04 -17.51
C PRO A 113 -12.26 -0.13 -16.34
N GLU A 114 -12.31 -0.66 -15.13
CA GLU A 114 -12.02 0.06 -13.90
C GLU A 114 -10.58 0.56 -13.90
N MET A 115 -9.64 -0.31 -14.21
CA MET A 115 -8.23 0.06 -14.25
C MET A 115 -7.94 1.01 -15.40
N GLU A 116 -8.58 0.79 -16.54
CA GLU A 116 -8.42 1.67 -17.69
C GLU A 116 -8.90 3.09 -17.38
N ALA A 117 -10.01 3.21 -16.66
CA ALA A 117 -10.52 4.52 -16.26
C ALA A 117 -9.53 5.24 -15.34
N ILE A 118 -8.90 4.51 -14.43
CA ILE A 118 -7.90 5.09 -13.53
C ILE A 118 -6.68 5.58 -14.32
N GLN A 119 -6.19 4.76 -15.24
CA GLN A 119 -5.00 5.09 -16.01
C GLN A 119 -5.23 6.22 -17.00
N ARG A 120 -6.35 6.19 -17.70
CA ARG A 120 -6.62 7.15 -18.76
C ARG A 120 -7.19 8.47 -18.23
N ASP A 121 -8.15 8.38 -17.33
CA ASP A 121 -8.90 9.53 -16.89
C ASP A 121 -8.43 10.11 -15.57
N GLY A 122 -7.43 9.49 -14.96
CA GLY A 122 -6.95 9.94 -13.66
C GLY A 122 -7.95 9.74 -12.55
N ARG A 123 -8.87 8.80 -12.71
CA ARG A 123 -9.90 8.54 -11.73
C ARG A 123 -9.28 8.06 -10.42
N GLY A 124 -9.76 8.59 -9.31
CA GLY A 124 -9.29 8.17 -8.01
C GLY A 124 -9.76 6.77 -7.64
N LEU A 125 -9.05 6.16 -6.70
CA LEU A 125 -9.42 4.85 -6.19
C LEU A 125 -10.61 4.96 -5.24
N VAL A 126 -11.48 3.97 -5.29
CA VAL A 126 -12.60 3.85 -4.36
C VAL A 126 -12.24 2.79 -3.33
N PHE A 127 -12.26 3.19 -2.09
CA PHE A 127 -11.93 2.30 -0.98
C PHE A 127 -13.16 1.64 -0.38
#